data_9bce384d33606793d1df4cc3272d1728
#
_entry.id   9bce384d33606793d1df4cc3272d1728
#
_cell.length_a   1.000
_cell.length_b   1.000
_cell.length_c   1.000
_cell.angle_alpha   90.00
_cell.angle_beta   90.00
_cell.angle_gamma   90.00
#
_symmetry.space_group_name_H-M   'P 1'
#
loop_
_entity.id
_entity.type
_entity.pdbx_description
1 polymer ?
#
loop_
_entity_poly.entity_id
_entity_poly.type
_entity_poly.pdbx_seq_one_letter_code
_entity_poly.pdbx_strand_id
1 'polypeptide(L)'
;MDREIINKFRMIIGDKGYDSEENHVIAKRYDLLAIIPVRNKDVPIYRTKGENRKRMKRKLSEEYGRRPIVETVHSVIKRKSGSFVRSRIPELSEKEIALKIIAYDIRITVIINNSKFILVIIRFSTELDFEVSH
;
A
#
# COMPACT_ATOMS: atom_id res chain seq x y z
N MET A 1 -6.74 4.39 -16.49
CA MET A 1 -5.83 3.53 -15.72
C MET A 1 -5.71 2.21 -16.47
N ASP A 2 -4.50 1.88 -16.93
CA ASP A 2 -4.29 0.74 -17.83
C ASP A 2 -4.60 -0.59 -17.15
N ARG A 3 -5.34 -1.47 -17.86
CA ARG A 3 -5.68 -2.82 -17.37
C ARG A 3 -4.45 -3.66 -17.06
N GLU A 4 -3.35 -3.48 -17.77
CA GLU A 4 -2.08 -4.19 -17.50
C GLU A 4 -1.50 -3.88 -16.12
N ILE A 5 -1.64 -2.65 -15.62
CA ILE A 5 -1.16 -2.27 -14.29
C ILE A 5 -2.08 -2.87 -13.23
N ILE A 6 -3.39 -2.85 -13.44
CA ILE A 6 -4.38 -3.36 -12.48
C ILE A 6 -4.22 -4.86 -12.28
N ASN A 7 -3.94 -5.63 -13.33
CA ASN A 7 -3.78 -7.08 -13.27
C ASN A 7 -2.59 -7.55 -12.41
N LYS A 8 -1.69 -6.65 -12.02
CA LYS A 8 -0.58 -6.96 -11.09
C LYS A 8 -1.02 -6.96 -9.63
N PHE A 9 -2.17 -6.39 -9.33
CA PHE A 9 -2.70 -6.32 -7.97
C PHE A 9 -3.74 -7.42 -7.76
N ARG A 10 -3.81 -7.95 -6.53
CA ARG A 10 -4.81 -8.94 -6.13
C ARG A 10 -5.86 -8.36 -5.19
N MET A 11 -5.52 -7.26 -4.53
CA MET A 11 -6.39 -6.65 -3.54
C MET A 11 -6.24 -5.13 -3.49
N ILE A 12 -7.29 -4.49 -3.04
CA ILE A 12 -7.35 -3.07 -2.69
C ILE A 12 -7.73 -2.94 -1.22
N ILE A 13 -6.96 -2.18 -0.46
CA ILE A 13 -7.27 -1.87 0.94
C ILE A 13 -7.72 -0.41 1.00
N GLY A 14 -8.95 -0.18 1.42
CA GLY A 14 -9.52 1.16 1.52
C GLY A 14 -9.87 1.55 2.95
N ASP A 15 -10.01 2.87 3.18
CA ASP A 15 -10.53 3.39 4.43
C ASP A 15 -12.05 3.23 4.48
N LYS A 16 -12.61 3.25 5.70
CA LYS A 16 -14.07 3.26 5.94
C LYS A 16 -14.82 4.39 5.21
N GLY A 17 -14.10 5.45 4.80
CA GLY A 17 -14.66 6.51 3.94
C GLY A 17 -15.17 6.00 2.60
N TYR A 18 -14.58 4.93 2.08
CA TYR A 18 -14.94 4.29 0.80
C TYR A 18 -15.95 3.15 0.96
N ASP A 19 -16.58 3.00 2.15
CA ASP A 19 -17.58 1.96 2.40
C ASP A 19 -18.84 2.17 1.54
N SER A 20 -18.86 1.51 0.40
CA SER A 20 -20.04 1.37 -0.44
C SER A 20 -20.03 0.00 -1.11
N GLU A 21 -21.23 -0.57 -1.36
CA GLU A 21 -21.34 -1.81 -2.12
C GLU A 21 -20.82 -1.64 -3.55
N GLU A 22 -21.03 -0.46 -4.12
CA GLU A 22 -20.58 -0.10 -5.46
C GLU A 22 -19.07 -0.21 -5.62
N ASN A 23 -18.28 0.28 -4.66
CA ASN A 23 -16.83 0.17 -4.67
C ASN A 23 -16.37 -1.29 -4.66
N HIS A 24 -17.05 -2.17 -3.94
CA HIS A 24 -16.77 -3.61 -3.97
C HIS A 24 -17.11 -4.23 -5.34
N VAL A 25 -18.22 -3.81 -5.96
CA VAL A 25 -18.62 -4.28 -7.29
C VAL A 25 -17.61 -3.81 -8.35
N ILE A 26 -17.17 -2.56 -8.28
CA ILE A 26 -16.15 -2.01 -9.19
C ILE A 26 -14.85 -2.80 -9.04
N ALA A 27 -14.35 -3.00 -7.83
CA ALA A 27 -13.14 -3.78 -7.60
C ALA A 27 -13.25 -5.19 -8.20
N LYS A 28 -14.39 -5.86 -8.00
CA LYS A 28 -14.64 -7.19 -8.55
C LYS A 28 -14.62 -7.23 -10.08
N ARG A 29 -15.05 -6.15 -10.78
CA ARG A 29 -14.96 -6.05 -12.24
C ARG A 29 -13.51 -6.09 -12.76
N TYR A 30 -12.56 -5.71 -11.90
CA TYR A 30 -11.11 -5.75 -12.16
C TYR A 30 -10.43 -6.95 -11.51
N ASP A 31 -11.21 -7.95 -11.08
CA ASP A 31 -10.71 -9.15 -10.37
C ASP A 31 -9.90 -8.82 -9.10
N LEU A 32 -10.25 -7.73 -8.43
CA LEU A 32 -9.62 -7.27 -7.21
C LEU A 32 -10.50 -7.56 -5.99
N LEU A 33 -9.87 -8.05 -4.92
CA LEU A 33 -10.50 -8.15 -3.61
C LEU A 33 -10.48 -6.79 -2.90
N ALA A 34 -11.65 -6.15 -2.71
CA ALA A 34 -11.75 -4.94 -1.91
C ALA A 34 -11.87 -5.26 -0.42
N ILE A 35 -10.95 -4.73 0.38
CA ILE A 35 -10.93 -4.83 1.84
C ILE A 35 -11.20 -3.43 2.41
N ILE A 36 -12.47 -3.13 2.67
CA ILE A 36 -12.96 -1.83 3.13
C ILE A 36 -13.82 -2.07 4.37
N PRO A 37 -13.45 -1.53 5.54
CA PRO A 37 -14.25 -1.71 6.74
C PRO A 37 -15.57 -0.95 6.64
N VAL A 38 -16.62 -1.52 7.20
CA VAL A 38 -17.94 -0.89 7.23
C VAL A 38 -17.92 0.34 8.13
N ARG A 39 -18.46 1.46 7.64
CA ARG A 39 -18.50 2.74 8.35
C ARG A 39 -19.30 2.65 9.65
N ASN A 40 -20.49 2.06 9.57
CA ASN A 40 -21.40 1.93 10.70
C ASN A 40 -21.34 0.52 11.30
N LYS A 41 -20.42 0.32 12.25
CA LYS A 41 -20.23 -0.99 12.91
C LYS A 41 -21.43 -1.37 13.79
N ASP A 42 -22.11 -0.38 14.37
CA ASP A 42 -23.21 -0.56 15.32
C ASP A 42 -24.52 -1.01 14.67
N VAL A 43 -24.70 -0.75 13.36
CA VAL A 43 -25.88 -1.20 12.62
C VAL A 43 -25.87 -2.73 12.52
N PRO A 44 -26.93 -3.46 12.89
CA PRO A 44 -26.97 -4.91 12.75
C PRO A 44 -26.73 -5.39 11.33
N ILE A 45 -26.15 -6.59 11.16
CA ILE A 45 -25.77 -7.15 9.85
C ILE A 45 -26.98 -7.25 8.92
N TYR A 46 -28.16 -7.63 9.45
CA TYR A 46 -29.40 -7.76 8.65
C TYR A 46 -29.88 -6.41 8.07
N ARG A 47 -29.55 -5.28 8.71
CA ARG A 47 -29.83 -3.93 8.22
C ARG A 47 -28.75 -3.37 7.29
N THR A 48 -27.61 -4.03 7.21
CA THR A 48 -26.53 -3.60 6.31
C THR A 48 -26.90 -3.95 4.88
N LYS A 49 -26.93 -2.96 3.99
CA LYS A 49 -27.20 -3.16 2.56
C LYS A 49 -25.92 -3.66 1.88
N GLY A 50 -26.06 -4.64 0.97
CA GLY A 50 -25.00 -5.20 0.16
C GLY A 50 -24.29 -6.39 0.81
N GLU A 51 -24.07 -7.44 0.02
CA GLU A 51 -23.46 -8.70 0.51
C GLU A 51 -21.98 -8.57 0.80
N ASN A 52 -21.25 -7.78 0.01
CA ASN A 52 -19.84 -7.55 0.24
C ASN A 52 -19.60 -6.78 1.55
N ARG A 53 -20.42 -5.77 1.83
CA ARG A 53 -20.40 -5.02 3.09
C ARG A 53 -20.76 -5.90 4.28
N LYS A 54 -21.76 -6.78 4.17
CA LYS A 54 -22.10 -7.77 5.21
C LYS A 54 -20.92 -8.70 5.48
N ARG A 55 -20.22 -9.15 4.43
CA ARG A 55 -19.02 -9.99 4.54
C ARG A 55 -17.91 -9.27 5.32
N MET A 56 -17.62 -8.02 4.98
CA MET A 56 -16.62 -7.21 5.68
C MET A 56 -16.99 -6.96 7.13
N LYS A 57 -18.28 -6.89 7.45
CA LYS A 57 -18.77 -6.74 8.82
C LYS A 57 -18.61 -8.00 9.65
N ARG A 58 -18.80 -9.18 9.04
CA ARG A 58 -18.62 -10.48 9.73
C ARG A 58 -17.14 -10.74 10.04
N LYS A 59 -16.27 -10.52 9.06
CA LYS A 59 -14.84 -10.76 9.21
C LYS A 59 -14.06 -9.77 8.35
N LEU A 60 -13.39 -8.83 8.99
CA LEU A 60 -12.41 -7.99 8.32
C LEU A 60 -11.13 -8.81 8.13
N SER A 61 -10.54 -8.73 6.94
CA SER A 61 -9.31 -9.47 6.62
C SER A 61 -8.11 -8.97 7.44
N GLU A 62 -7.19 -9.88 7.78
CA GLU A 62 -5.95 -9.56 8.49
C GLU A 62 -5.07 -8.60 7.68
N GLU A 63 -5.16 -8.65 6.34
CA GLU A 63 -4.44 -7.75 5.45
C GLU A 63 -4.81 -6.28 5.67
N TYR A 64 -5.98 -6.00 6.29
CA TYR A 64 -6.34 -4.62 6.67
C TYR A 64 -5.32 -4.01 7.63
N GLY A 65 -4.65 -4.80 8.45
CA GLY A 65 -3.55 -4.39 9.32
C GLY A 65 -2.36 -3.76 8.58
N ARG A 66 -2.25 -3.95 7.25
CA ARG A 66 -1.23 -3.33 6.41
C ARG A 66 -1.55 -1.88 6.00
N ARG A 67 -2.78 -1.42 6.22
CA ARG A 67 -3.20 -0.05 5.88
C ARG A 67 -2.27 1.04 6.44
N PRO A 68 -1.77 0.97 7.70
CA PRO A 68 -0.87 1.98 8.24
C PRO A 68 0.44 2.16 7.45
N ILE A 69 0.85 1.16 6.66
CA ILE A 69 2.04 1.27 5.80
C ILE A 69 1.89 2.42 4.80
N VAL A 70 0.69 2.61 4.23
CA VAL A 70 0.42 3.70 3.28
C VAL A 70 0.56 5.05 3.98
N GLU A 71 0.06 5.18 5.20
CA GLU A 71 0.20 6.41 6.01
C GLU A 71 1.67 6.71 6.33
N THR A 72 2.43 5.67 6.64
CA THR A 72 3.89 5.78 6.85
C THR A 72 4.59 6.26 5.60
N VAL A 73 4.31 5.67 4.43
CA VAL A 73 4.88 6.08 3.13
C VAL A 73 4.54 7.54 2.84
N HIS A 74 3.28 7.95 2.97
CA HIS A 74 2.85 9.34 2.80
C HIS A 74 3.58 10.30 3.75
N SER A 75 3.74 9.93 5.02
CA SER A 75 4.46 10.71 6.01
C SER A 75 5.94 10.89 5.64
N VAL A 76 6.59 9.83 5.17
CA VAL A 76 7.99 9.89 4.74
C VAL A 76 8.16 10.75 3.50
N ILE A 77 7.28 10.62 2.50
CA ILE A 77 7.31 11.45 1.29
C ILE A 77 7.16 12.93 1.67
N LYS A 78 6.16 13.29 2.48
CA LYS A 78 5.95 14.68 2.96
C LYS A 78 7.17 15.22 3.68
N ARG A 79 7.78 14.45 4.56
CA ARG A 79 8.93 14.85 5.36
C ARG A 79 10.21 15.05 4.53
N LYS A 80 10.40 14.21 3.49
CA LYS A 80 11.61 14.22 2.66
C LYS A 80 11.51 15.11 1.44
N SER A 81 10.34 15.17 0.82
CA SER A 81 10.11 15.90 -0.44
C SER A 81 9.27 17.17 -0.27
N GLY A 82 8.93 17.51 0.99
CA GLY A 82 8.08 18.64 1.32
C GLY A 82 6.58 18.31 1.28
N SER A 83 5.84 18.92 2.21
CA SER A 83 4.39 18.70 2.37
C SER A 83 3.53 19.52 1.39
N PHE A 84 4.14 20.47 0.68
CA PHE A 84 3.43 21.38 -0.22
C PHE A 84 3.71 21.03 -1.67
N VAL A 85 2.68 21.16 -2.51
CA VAL A 85 2.80 21.25 -3.95
C VAL A 85 3.01 22.71 -4.30
N ARG A 86 4.07 23.03 -5.01
CA ARG A 86 4.45 24.42 -5.35
C ARG A 86 3.66 24.96 -6.53
N SER A 87 3.30 24.08 -7.45
CA SER A 87 2.53 24.47 -8.64
C SER A 87 1.09 24.84 -8.27
N ARG A 88 0.59 25.92 -8.84
CA ARG A 88 -0.81 26.34 -8.77
C ARG A 88 -1.65 25.82 -9.92
N ILE A 89 -1.01 25.27 -10.97
CA ILE A 89 -1.65 24.71 -12.14
C ILE A 89 -1.93 23.22 -11.84
N PRO A 90 -3.19 22.74 -11.93
CA PRO A 90 -3.57 21.37 -11.55
C PRO A 90 -2.72 20.29 -12.22
N GLU A 91 -2.52 20.37 -13.53
CA GLU A 91 -1.72 19.40 -14.30
C GLU A 91 -0.25 19.34 -13.86
N LEU A 92 0.34 20.48 -13.52
CA LEU A 92 1.71 20.55 -13.00
C LEU A 92 1.78 20.06 -11.54
N SER A 93 0.72 20.26 -10.76
CA SER A 93 0.60 19.73 -9.41
C SER A 93 0.63 18.21 -9.39
N GLU A 94 -0.12 17.58 -10.29
CA GLU A 94 -0.13 16.12 -10.45
C GLU A 94 1.25 15.59 -10.84
N LYS A 95 1.93 16.25 -11.78
CA LYS A 95 3.29 15.88 -12.19
C LYS A 95 4.29 16.04 -11.04
N GLU A 96 4.17 17.10 -10.23
CA GLU A 96 5.02 17.32 -9.06
C GLU A 96 4.82 16.20 -8.02
N ILE A 97 3.59 15.79 -7.76
CA ILE A 97 3.28 14.66 -6.87
C ILE A 97 3.87 13.36 -7.42
N ALA A 98 3.69 13.09 -8.70
CA ALA A 98 4.23 11.90 -9.35
C ALA A 98 5.77 11.85 -9.24
N LEU A 99 6.46 12.95 -9.45
CA LEU A 99 7.92 13.05 -9.29
C LEU A 99 8.37 12.79 -7.85
N LYS A 100 7.62 13.27 -6.84
CA LYS A 100 7.92 13.00 -5.42
C LYS A 100 7.78 11.50 -5.10
N ILE A 101 6.78 10.83 -5.66
CA ILE A 101 6.58 9.39 -5.50
C ILE A 101 7.72 8.61 -6.17
N ILE A 102 8.08 8.94 -7.40
CA ILE A 102 9.18 8.30 -8.13
C ILE A 102 10.51 8.45 -7.38
N ALA A 103 10.81 9.65 -6.89
CA ALA A 103 12.02 9.90 -6.10
C ALA A 103 12.04 9.07 -4.80
N TYR A 104 10.90 8.88 -4.15
CA TYR A 104 10.76 8.00 -3.01
C TYR A 104 11.03 6.53 -3.37
N ASP A 105 10.45 6.03 -4.46
CA ASP A 105 10.61 4.65 -4.91
C ASP A 105 12.06 4.34 -5.29
N ILE A 106 12.74 5.25 -6.00
CA ILE A 106 14.16 5.13 -6.33
C ILE A 106 14.98 5.01 -5.03
N ARG A 107 14.73 5.89 -4.06
CA ARG A 107 15.43 5.89 -2.77
C ARG A 107 15.26 4.57 -2.03
N ILE A 108 14.02 4.06 -1.93
CA ILE A 108 13.74 2.80 -1.25
C ILE A 108 14.42 1.63 -1.96
N THR A 109 14.41 1.63 -3.28
CA THR A 109 15.09 0.61 -4.09
C THR A 109 16.59 0.60 -3.83
N VAL A 110 17.23 1.76 -3.77
CA VAL A 110 18.66 1.89 -3.45
C VAL A 110 18.96 1.38 -2.03
N ILE A 111 18.14 1.74 -1.04
CA ILE A 111 18.31 1.28 0.34
C ILE A 111 18.18 -0.24 0.43
N ILE A 112 17.19 -0.84 -0.22
CA ILE A 112 16.96 -2.29 -0.20
C ILE A 112 18.11 -3.02 -0.88
N ASN A 113 18.59 -2.54 -2.02
CA ASN A 113 19.71 -3.15 -2.72
C ASN A 113 21.01 -3.08 -1.91
N ASN A 114 21.30 -1.92 -1.31
CA ASN A 114 22.46 -1.78 -0.43
C ASN A 114 22.36 -2.68 0.82
N SER A 115 21.17 -2.81 1.41
CA SER A 115 20.96 -3.71 2.56
C SER A 115 21.16 -5.18 2.19
N LYS A 116 20.76 -5.61 1.00
CA LYS A 116 21.05 -6.96 0.49
C LYS A 116 22.54 -7.18 0.29
N PHE A 117 23.25 -6.18 -0.21
CA PHE A 117 24.70 -6.25 -0.41
C PHE A 117 25.45 -6.39 0.93
N ILE A 118 25.05 -5.64 1.93
CA ILE A 118 25.63 -5.72 3.30
C ILE A 118 25.35 -7.09 3.90
N LEU A 119 24.15 -7.65 3.76
CA LEU A 119 23.82 -8.99 4.25
C LEU A 119 24.66 -10.09 3.58
N VAL A 120 24.94 -9.97 2.29
CA VAL A 120 25.81 -10.89 1.56
C VAL A 120 27.25 -10.81 2.08
N ILE A 121 27.78 -9.60 2.30
CA ILE A 121 29.15 -9.41 2.84
C ILE A 121 29.27 -10.02 4.24
N ILE A 122 28.29 -9.78 5.12
CA ILE A 122 28.30 -10.33 6.48
C ILE A 122 28.30 -11.87 6.44
N ARG A 123 27.48 -12.45 5.57
CA ARG A 123 27.40 -13.91 5.42
C ARG A 123 28.72 -14.51 4.93
N PHE A 124 29.38 -13.88 3.96
CA PHE A 124 30.71 -14.30 3.49
C PHE A 124 31.78 -14.19 4.58
N SER A 125 31.75 -13.13 5.39
CA SER A 125 32.70 -12.96 6.50
C SER A 125 32.54 -14.06 7.55
N THR A 126 31.30 -14.43 7.91
CA THR A 126 31.06 -15.49 8.90
C THR A 126 31.41 -16.88 8.40
N GLU A 127 31.32 -17.16 7.10
CA GLU A 127 31.74 -18.43 6.51
C GLU A 127 33.29 -18.55 6.48
N LEU A 128 34.01 -17.46 6.19
CA LEU A 128 35.45 -17.44 6.18
C LEU A 128 36.05 -17.60 7.58
N ASP A 129 35.43 -17.01 8.61
CA ASP A 129 35.90 -17.15 9.99
C ASP A 129 35.69 -18.57 10.55
N PHE A 130 34.79 -19.36 9.98
CA PHE A 130 34.54 -20.75 10.37
C PHE A 130 35.52 -21.73 9.76
N GLU A 131 36.09 -21.44 8.55
CA GLU A 131 37.07 -22.29 7.90
C GLU A 131 38.50 -22.10 8.47
N VAL A 132 38.78 -20.98 9.14
CA VAL A 132 40.12 -20.70 9.73
C VAL A 132 40.28 -21.29 11.14
N SER A 133 39.18 -21.83 11.73
CA SER A 133 39.19 -22.38 13.10
C SER A 133 39.29 -23.92 13.19
N HIS A 134 39.72 -24.59 12.11
CA HIS A 134 39.97 -26.05 12.12
C HIS A 134 41.38 -26.40 11.70
#